data_8cc0692d9ccc138dc9bacf7d00207a73
#
_entry.id   8cc0692d9ccc138dc9bacf7d00207a73
#
_cell.length_a   1.000
_cell.length_b   1.000
_cell.length_c   1.000
_cell.angle_alpha   90.00
_cell.angle_beta   90.00
_cell.angle_gamma   90.00
#
_symmetry.space_group_name_H-M   'P 1'
#
loop_
_entity.id
_entity.type
_entity.pdbx_description
1 polymer ?
#
loop_
_entity_poly.entity_id
_entity_poly.type
_entity_poly.pdbx_seq_one_letter_code
_entity_poly.pdbx_strand_id
1 'polypeptide(L)'
;TTEEWKSVIDQAVEIGMHQIHLSGGEPTVRHDLEDIVGHCTKKGLYTNLITSGVLLNPDRLKKLEELGLEHVQLSFQDTESENADRIGGFKGGHEKKLEVAKWVRDVDLPLTCNCVVHRQNIDNLENFIQMALDLDAERVEIAQVQYYGWALKNRAAFIPTPDQLDHATEIVEKARVDLKGKLVIDYVIPDYYAKHPKNCMGGWGRRFLNMNPKGDVLPCHAAETIPHLKFDNVREKSLKWIWENSEAFNIYRGTDWMPDPCKTCDRKEIDWGGCRCQAMALTGDAKNTDPACSLSPLHQEIFSMAADEAKRPPPEFIYRRYGVRFNSPT
;
A
#
# COMPACT_ATOMS: atom_id res chain seq x y z
N THR A 1 13.97 -12.39 -14.69
CA THR A 1 13.73 -13.80 -15.09
C THR A 1 13.15 -14.60 -13.92
N THR A 2 12.53 -15.74 -14.20
CA THR A 2 11.97 -16.66 -13.19
C THR A 2 13.04 -17.16 -12.23
N GLU A 3 14.22 -17.51 -12.76
CA GLU A 3 15.34 -18.02 -11.94
C GLU A 3 15.93 -16.95 -11.01
N GLU A 4 15.99 -15.69 -11.45
CA GLU A 4 16.38 -14.59 -10.56
C GLU A 4 15.38 -14.43 -9.40
N TRP A 5 14.08 -14.51 -9.68
CA TRP A 5 13.06 -14.46 -8.63
C TRP A 5 13.16 -15.64 -7.66
N LYS A 6 13.35 -16.87 -8.15
CA LYS A 6 13.58 -18.02 -7.29
C LYS A 6 14.81 -17.85 -6.40
N SER A 7 15.92 -17.36 -6.96
CA SER A 7 17.12 -17.07 -6.18
C SER A 7 16.89 -16.03 -5.09
N VAL A 8 16.10 -14.97 -5.37
CA VAL A 8 15.75 -13.95 -4.37
C VAL A 8 14.86 -14.52 -3.29
N ILE A 9 13.89 -15.36 -3.65
CA ILE A 9 13.00 -16.04 -2.70
C ILE A 9 13.83 -16.93 -1.76
N ASP A 10 14.79 -17.68 -2.29
CA ASP A 10 15.70 -18.50 -1.48
C ASP A 10 16.49 -17.65 -0.48
N GLN A 11 17.06 -16.55 -0.93
CA GLN A 11 17.77 -15.61 -0.07
C GLN A 11 16.87 -14.95 0.97
N ALA A 12 15.60 -14.68 0.61
CA ALA A 12 14.61 -14.11 1.55
C ALA A 12 14.32 -15.09 2.70
N VAL A 13 14.14 -16.36 2.40
CA VAL A 13 13.96 -17.42 3.41
C VAL A 13 15.19 -17.54 4.32
N GLU A 14 16.40 -17.48 3.76
CA GLU A 14 17.65 -17.55 4.52
C GLU A 14 17.79 -16.42 5.56
N ILE A 15 17.23 -15.23 5.29
CA ILE A 15 17.23 -14.12 6.24
C ILE A 15 15.99 -14.09 7.15
N GLY A 16 15.18 -15.16 7.13
CA GLY A 16 14.06 -15.36 8.03
C GLY A 16 12.74 -14.73 7.61
N MET A 17 12.52 -14.48 6.32
CA MET A 17 11.22 -14.04 5.83
C MET A 17 10.23 -15.21 5.83
N HIS A 18 8.98 -14.94 6.24
CA HIS A 18 7.91 -15.93 6.35
C HIS A 18 6.75 -15.65 5.40
N GLN A 19 6.69 -14.47 4.83
CA GLN A 19 5.58 -14.01 4.02
C GLN A 19 6.07 -13.22 2.82
N ILE A 20 5.41 -13.43 1.68
CA ILE A 20 5.66 -12.66 0.46
C ILE A 20 4.34 -12.13 -0.12
N HIS A 21 4.36 -10.86 -0.53
CA HIS A 21 3.28 -10.24 -1.28
C HIS A 21 3.71 -10.10 -2.73
N LEU A 22 3.05 -10.84 -3.61
CA LEU A 22 3.22 -10.75 -5.06
C LEU A 22 2.35 -9.60 -5.58
N SER A 23 3.00 -8.51 -5.92
CA SER A 23 2.37 -7.25 -6.31
C SER A 23 3.16 -6.58 -7.45
N GLY A 24 3.15 -5.26 -7.53
CA GLY A 24 3.94 -4.48 -8.48
C GLY A 24 3.09 -3.58 -9.34
N GLY A 25 3.16 -3.68 -10.68
CA GLY A 25 2.11 -3.16 -11.56
C GLY A 25 0.89 -4.05 -11.44
N GLU A 26 0.83 -5.07 -12.31
CA GLU A 26 -0.17 -6.14 -12.20
C GLU A 26 0.58 -7.48 -12.27
N PRO A 27 0.64 -8.25 -11.18
CA PRO A 27 1.42 -9.50 -11.14
C PRO A 27 0.90 -10.56 -12.09
N THR A 28 -0.40 -10.55 -12.39
CA THR A 28 -1.03 -11.54 -13.29
C THR A 28 -0.66 -11.36 -14.78
N VAL A 29 0.04 -10.28 -15.16
CA VAL A 29 0.63 -10.16 -16.50
C VAL A 29 1.84 -11.07 -16.69
N ARG A 30 2.43 -11.58 -15.61
CA ARG A 30 3.57 -12.51 -15.70
C ARG A 30 3.10 -13.88 -16.13
N HIS A 31 3.77 -14.46 -17.12
CA HIS A 31 3.47 -15.80 -17.60
C HIS A 31 4.05 -16.91 -16.70
N ASP A 32 5.00 -16.56 -15.84
CA ASP A 32 5.69 -17.44 -14.91
C ASP A 32 5.26 -17.23 -13.43
N LEU A 33 4.11 -16.58 -13.22
CA LEU A 33 3.57 -16.36 -11.87
C LEU A 33 3.36 -17.67 -11.11
N GLU A 34 2.86 -18.69 -11.81
CA GLU A 34 2.63 -20.02 -11.29
C GLU A 34 3.92 -20.72 -10.83
N ASP A 35 5.01 -20.56 -11.57
CA ASP A 35 6.31 -21.10 -11.19
C ASP A 35 6.87 -20.39 -9.93
N ILE A 36 6.64 -19.09 -9.82
CA ILE A 36 7.05 -18.29 -8.65
C ILE A 36 6.25 -18.70 -7.42
N VAL A 37 4.92 -18.81 -7.52
CA VAL A 37 4.04 -19.25 -6.43
C VAL A 37 4.46 -20.64 -5.95
N GLY A 38 4.58 -21.61 -6.86
CA GLY A 38 4.99 -22.96 -6.50
C GLY A 38 6.38 -23.03 -5.87
N HIS A 39 7.29 -22.12 -6.21
CA HIS A 39 8.59 -22.02 -5.55
C HIS A 39 8.48 -21.44 -4.13
N CYS A 40 7.67 -20.39 -3.92
CA CYS A 40 7.40 -19.84 -2.59
C CYS A 40 6.82 -20.90 -1.65
N THR A 41 5.84 -21.66 -2.12
CA THR A 41 5.22 -22.76 -1.34
C THR A 41 6.23 -23.82 -0.95
N LYS A 42 7.09 -24.26 -1.87
CA LYS A 42 8.18 -25.22 -1.59
C LYS A 42 9.17 -24.73 -0.54
N LYS A 43 9.29 -23.40 -0.40
CA LYS A 43 10.17 -22.74 0.59
C LYS A 43 9.45 -22.42 1.90
N GLY A 44 8.15 -22.72 2.02
CA GLY A 44 7.36 -22.49 3.22
C GLY A 44 7.01 -21.02 3.47
N LEU A 45 6.96 -20.21 2.41
CA LEU A 45 6.52 -18.81 2.50
C LEU A 45 5.00 -18.73 2.36
N TYR A 46 4.36 -17.98 3.25
CA TYR A 46 2.97 -17.55 3.07
C TYR A 46 2.88 -16.59 1.89
N THR A 47 2.04 -16.90 0.91
CA THR A 47 1.92 -16.13 -0.34
C THR A 47 0.60 -15.38 -0.41
N ASN A 48 0.68 -14.06 -0.63
CA ASN A 48 -0.47 -13.20 -0.91
C ASN A 48 -0.34 -12.59 -2.31
N LEU A 49 -1.34 -12.78 -3.15
CA LEU A 49 -1.44 -12.16 -4.47
C LEU A 49 -2.26 -10.88 -4.39
N ILE A 50 -1.60 -9.73 -4.57
CA ILE A 50 -2.25 -8.41 -4.62
C ILE A 50 -2.45 -8.02 -6.07
N THR A 51 -3.70 -7.98 -6.52
CA THR A 51 -4.04 -7.82 -7.95
C THR A 51 -5.29 -6.98 -8.18
N SER A 52 -5.41 -6.42 -9.36
CA SER A 52 -6.69 -5.90 -9.86
C SER A 52 -7.66 -7.02 -10.23
N GLY A 53 -7.18 -8.23 -10.43
CA GLY A 53 -7.95 -9.41 -10.80
C GLY A 53 -8.40 -9.48 -12.25
N VAL A 54 -8.35 -8.39 -13.02
CA VAL A 54 -8.97 -8.31 -14.37
C VAL A 54 -8.41 -9.30 -15.39
N LEU A 55 -7.21 -9.84 -15.17
CA LEU A 55 -6.57 -10.84 -16.01
C LEU A 55 -6.70 -12.28 -15.48
N LEU A 56 -7.35 -12.47 -14.34
CA LEU A 56 -7.62 -13.80 -13.80
C LEU A 56 -8.83 -14.44 -14.49
N ASN A 57 -8.78 -15.76 -14.58
CA ASN A 57 -9.89 -16.63 -14.95
C ASN A 57 -9.95 -17.83 -13.99
N PRO A 58 -11.05 -18.59 -13.96
CA PRO A 58 -11.22 -19.70 -13.02
C PRO A 58 -10.10 -20.74 -13.08
N ASP A 59 -9.67 -21.14 -14.30
CA ASP A 59 -8.65 -22.18 -14.48
C ASP A 59 -7.28 -21.74 -13.92
N ARG A 60 -6.91 -20.48 -14.19
CA ARG A 60 -5.65 -19.92 -13.69
C ARG A 60 -5.65 -19.79 -12.18
N LEU A 61 -6.78 -19.35 -11.61
CA LEU A 61 -6.92 -19.19 -10.17
C LEU A 61 -6.86 -20.56 -9.47
N LYS A 62 -7.55 -21.55 -9.97
CA LYS A 62 -7.49 -22.93 -9.49
C LYS A 62 -6.05 -23.48 -9.53
N LYS A 63 -5.34 -23.23 -10.64
CA LYS A 63 -3.95 -23.65 -10.77
C LYS A 63 -3.03 -22.96 -9.74
N LEU A 64 -3.24 -21.69 -9.45
CA LEU A 64 -2.48 -20.95 -8.44
C LEU A 64 -2.75 -21.50 -7.03
N GLU A 65 -4.00 -21.84 -6.72
CA GLU A 65 -4.39 -22.49 -5.47
C GLU A 65 -3.73 -23.87 -5.34
N GLU A 66 -3.83 -24.74 -6.36
CA GLU A 66 -3.19 -26.06 -6.41
C GLU A 66 -1.66 -25.99 -6.21
N LEU A 67 -1.03 -24.89 -6.62
CA LEU A 67 0.41 -24.63 -6.41
C LEU A 67 0.72 -24.04 -5.02
N GLY A 68 -0.30 -23.76 -4.22
CA GLY A 68 -0.19 -23.33 -2.83
C GLY A 68 -0.22 -21.80 -2.67
N LEU A 69 -0.91 -21.07 -3.54
CA LEU A 69 -1.31 -19.69 -3.23
C LEU A 69 -2.23 -19.72 -2.00
N GLU A 70 -1.98 -18.86 -1.03
CA GLU A 70 -2.70 -18.94 0.26
C GLU A 70 -3.66 -17.75 0.49
N HIS A 71 -3.56 -16.68 -0.32
CA HIS A 71 -4.38 -15.49 -0.13
C HIS A 71 -4.48 -14.65 -1.42
N VAL A 72 -5.63 -14.05 -1.64
CA VAL A 72 -5.84 -13.06 -2.70
C VAL A 72 -6.36 -11.76 -2.11
N GLN A 73 -5.70 -10.66 -2.47
CA GLN A 73 -6.15 -9.30 -2.16
C GLN A 73 -6.56 -8.61 -3.45
N LEU A 74 -7.86 -8.32 -3.58
CA LEU A 74 -8.44 -7.63 -4.73
C LEU A 74 -8.63 -6.14 -4.45
N SER A 75 -8.20 -5.31 -5.41
CA SER A 75 -8.33 -3.85 -5.31
C SER A 75 -9.65 -3.38 -5.92
N PHE A 76 -10.49 -2.74 -5.10
CA PHE A 76 -11.73 -2.09 -5.52
C PHE A 76 -11.59 -0.57 -5.45
N GLN A 77 -12.20 0.16 -6.40
CA GLN A 77 -12.13 1.62 -6.47
C GLN A 77 -13.40 2.31 -5.99
N ASP A 78 -14.53 1.64 -6.13
CA ASP A 78 -15.85 2.05 -5.63
C ASP A 78 -16.78 0.85 -5.62
N THR A 79 -17.96 0.99 -5.02
CA THR A 79 -19.07 0.04 -5.09
C THR A 79 -20.00 0.34 -6.26
N GLU A 80 -20.00 1.60 -6.73
CA GLU A 80 -20.75 2.03 -7.90
C GLU A 80 -19.92 1.78 -9.18
N SER A 81 -20.44 0.94 -10.09
CA SER A 81 -19.72 0.46 -11.28
C SER A 81 -19.15 1.60 -12.13
N GLU A 82 -19.96 2.63 -12.42
CA GLU A 82 -19.55 3.76 -13.24
C GLU A 82 -18.39 4.55 -12.59
N ASN A 83 -18.47 4.81 -11.28
CA ASN A 83 -17.43 5.52 -10.56
C ASN A 83 -16.18 4.65 -10.40
N ALA A 84 -16.33 3.37 -10.11
CA ALA A 84 -15.22 2.42 -10.01
C ALA A 84 -14.44 2.33 -11.31
N ASP A 85 -15.12 2.21 -12.44
CA ASP A 85 -14.51 2.15 -13.77
C ASP A 85 -13.82 3.46 -14.13
N ARG A 86 -14.44 4.61 -13.79
CA ARG A 86 -13.85 5.94 -13.98
C ARG A 86 -12.55 6.09 -13.18
N ILE A 87 -12.55 5.74 -11.89
CA ILE A 87 -11.37 5.84 -11.02
C ILE A 87 -10.29 4.86 -11.50
N GLY A 88 -10.67 3.64 -11.84
CA GLY A 88 -9.76 2.59 -12.31
C GLY A 88 -9.24 2.82 -13.74
N GLY A 89 -9.91 3.66 -14.52
CA GLY A 89 -9.58 3.91 -15.92
C GLY A 89 -9.82 2.71 -16.84
N PHE A 90 -10.71 1.78 -16.45
CA PHE A 90 -10.97 0.55 -17.19
C PHE A 90 -12.47 0.18 -17.14
N LYS A 91 -13.16 0.34 -18.27
CA LYS A 91 -14.59 0.05 -18.39
C LYS A 91 -14.88 -1.44 -18.23
N GLY A 92 -15.87 -1.78 -17.40
CA GLY A 92 -16.24 -3.16 -17.04
C GLY A 92 -15.28 -3.81 -16.03
N GLY A 93 -14.35 -3.03 -15.48
CA GLY A 93 -13.38 -3.52 -14.49
C GLY A 93 -14.04 -3.89 -13.17
N HIS A 94 -15.03 -3.14 -12.74
CA HIS A 94 -15.75 -3.40 -11.49
C HIS A 94 -16.47 -4.75 -11.53
N GLU A 95 -17.29 -4.97 -12.56
CA GLU A 95 -18.04 -6.24 -12.74
C GLU A 95 -17.07 -7.43 -12.79
N LYS A 96 -15.97 -7.27 -13.54
CA LYS A 96 -14.94 -8.32 -13.61
C LYS A 96 -14.35 -8.67 -12.26
N LYS A 97 -14.11 -7.69 -11.40
CA LYS A 97 -13.57 -7.93 -10.05
C LYS A 97 -14.57 -8.64 -9.15
N LEU A 98 -15.86 -8.32 -9.26
CA LEU A 98 -16.91 -9.05 -8.54
C LEU A 98 -16.98 -10.53 -8.96
N GLU A 99 -16.82 -10.82 -10.26
CA GLU A 99 -16.71 -12.21 -10.74
C GLU A 99 -15.46 -12.90 -10.16
N VAL A 100 -14.30 -12.23 -10.23
CA VAL A 100 -13.05 -12.79 -9.71
C VAL A 100 -13.13 -13.04 -8.21
N ALA A 101 -13.74 -12.16 -7.43
CA ALA A 101 -13.93 -12.37 -6.00
C ALA A 101 -14.72 -13.66 -5.71
N LYS A 102 -15.78 -13.95 -6.49
CA LYS A 102 -16.52 -15.21 -6.40
C LYS A 102 -15.64 -16.40 -6.72
N TRP A 103 -14.85 -16.34 -7.80
CA TRP A 103 -13.93 -17.44 -8.15
C TRP A 103 -12.85 -17.69 -7.10
N VAL A 104 -12.40 -16.64 -6.39
CA VAL A 104 -11.48 -16.78 -5.26
C VAL A 104 -12.12 -17.61 -4.15
N ARG A 105 -13.40 -17.36 -3.85
CA ARG A 105 -14.15 -18.12 -2.85
C ARG A 105 -14.50 -19.52 -3.32
N ASP A 106 -14.78 -19.72 -4.60
CA ASP A 106 -15.07 -21.04 -5.18
C ASP A 106 -13.91 -22.04 -5.03
N VAL A 107 -12.68 -21.54 -4.90
CA VAL A 107 -11.48 -22.35 -4.65
C VAL A 107 -10.98 -22.26 -3.19
N ASP A 108 -11.83 -21.84 -2.26
CA ASP A 108 -11.56 -21.73 -0.81
C ASP A 108 -10.34 -20.87 -0.44
N LEU A 109 -9.93 -19.92 -1.30
CA LEU A 109 -8.87 -18.97 -0.96
C LEU A 109 -9.43 -17.82 -0.11
N PRO A 110 -8.72 -17.45 0.98
CA PRO A 110 -9.01 -16.23 1.72
C PRO A 110 -8.99 -15.00 0.83
N LEU A 111 -10.01 -14.15 0.98
CA LEU A 111 -10.19 -12.91 0.23
C LEU A 111 -10.04 -11.69 1.11
N THR A 112 -9.17 -10.76 0.71
CA THR A 112 -9.17 -9.38 1.22
C THR A 112 -9.68 -8.44 0.13
N CYS A 113 -10.70 -7.63 0.45
CA CYS A 113 -11.11 -6.51 -0.36
C CYS A 113 -10.29 -5.27 0.04
N ASN A 114 -9.42 -4.77 -0.83
CA ASN A 114 -8.68 -3.54 -0.60
C ASN A 114 -9.40 -2.37 -1.27
N CYS A 115 -9.85 -1.41 -0.46
CA CYS A 115 -10.58 -0.23 -0.90
C CYS A 115 -9.70 1.00 -0.67
N VAL A 116 -9.14 1.55 -1.75
CA VAL A 116 -8.43 2.84 -1.69
C VAL A 116 -9.45 3.96 -1.66
N VAL A 117 -9.54 4.62 -0.49
CA VAL A 117 -10.59 5.59 -0.19
C VAL A 117 -10.08 7.02 -0.31
N HIS A 118 -10.91 7.89 -0.87
CA HIS A 118 -10.66 9.29 -1.08
C HIS A 118 -11.99 10.06 -1.18
N ARG A 119 -11.97 11.40 -1.25
CA ARG A 119 -13.17 12.24 -1.22
C ARG A 119 -14.29 11.89 -2.21
N GLN A 120 -14.00 11.14 -3.28
CA GLN A 120 -14.97 10.82 -4.31
C GLN A 120 -15.61 9.43 -4.16
N ASN A 121 -15.23 8.66 -3.14
CA ASN A 121 -15.81 7.35 -2.82
C ASN A 121 -15.95 7.10 -1.31
N ILE A 122 -15.46 8.01 -0.46
CA ILE A 122 -15.50 7.85 1.00
C ILE A 122 -16.91 7.79 1.55
N ASP A 123 -17.86 8.46 0.90
CA ASP A 123 -19.27 8.46 1.31
C ASP A 123 -19.97 7.10 1.05
N ASN A 124 -19.29 6.17 0.31
CA ASN A 124 -19.76 4.81 0.03
C ASN A 124 -19.20 3.74 0.98
N LEU A 125 -18.63 4.12 2.13
CA LEU A 125 -17.96 3.17 3.03
C LEU A 125 -18.86 2.06 3.57
N GLU A 126 -20.12 2.36 3.91
CA GLU A 126 -21.07 1.33 4.34
C GLU A 126 -21.29 0.29 3.24
N ASN A 127 -21.39 0.75 1.98
CA ASN A 127 -21.52 -0.14 0.82
C ASN A 127 -20.25 -0.97 0.58
N PHE A 128 -19.04 -0.41 0.80
CA PHE A 128 -17.79 -1.18 0.73
C PHE A 128 -17.75 -2.31 1.76
N ILE A 129 -18.14 -2.02 3.00
CA ILE A 129 -18.21 -3.02 4.07
C ILE A 129 -19.25 -4.09 3.74
N GLN A 130 -20.43 -3.68 3.25
CA GLN A 130 -21.46 -4.62 2.84
C GLN A 130 -21.01 -5.48 1.63
N MET A 131 -20.40 -4.87 0.62
CA MET A 131 -19.84 -5.61 -0.52
C MET A 131 -18.80 -6.66 -0.06
N ALA A 132 -17.94 -6.35 0.90
CA ALA A 132 -16.99 -7.32 1.44
C ALA A 132 -17.70 -8.51 2.13
N LEU A 133 -18.78 -8.24 2.86
CA LEU A 133 -19.62 -9.30 3.45
C LEU A 133 -20.32 -10.15 2.39
N ASP A 134 -20.89 -9.51 1.36
CA ASP A 134 -21.62 -10.21 0.27
C ASP A 134 -20.68 -11.08 -0.57
N LEU A 135 -19.39 -10.71 -0.63
CA LEU A 135 -18.33 -11.47 -1.29
C LEU A 135 -17.69 -12.53 -0.37
N ASP A 136 -18.19 -12.70 0.85
CA ASP A 136 -17.63 -13.60 1.85
C ASP A 136 -16.12 -13.38 2.08
N ALA A 137 -15.71 -12.10 2.11
CA ALA A 137 -14.33 -11.73 2.40
C ALA A 137 -14.04 -11.83 3.90
N GLU A 138 -12.87 -12.34 4.27
CA GLU A 138 -12.42 -12.39 5.66
C GLU A 138 -11.94 -11.03 6.16
N ARG A 139 -11.55 -10.14 5.22
CA ARG A 139 -10.94 -8.84 5.53
C ARG A 139 -11.34 -7.78 4.51
N VAL A 140 -11.56 -6.58 5.01
CA VAL A 140 -11.61 -5.37 4.19
C VAL A 140 -10.54 -4.39 4.69
N GLU A 141 -9.70 -3.93 3.77
CA GLU A 141 -8.72 -2.87 4.02
C GLU A 141 -9.28 -1.55 3.45
N ILE A 142 -9.64 -0.63 4.33
CA ILE A 142 -10.09 0.71 4.00
C ILE A 142 -8.88 1.64 4.15
N ALA A 143 -8.18 1.88 3.05
CA ALA A 143 -6.94 2.63 3.03
C ALA A 143 -7.12 4.00 2.39
N GLN A 144 -6.90 5.05 3.16
CA GLN A 144 -6.86 6.41 2.61
C GLN A 144 -5.63 6.60 1.73
N VAL A 145 -5.81 7.41 0.66
CA VAL A 145 -4.72 7.72 -0.27
C VAL A 145 -3.51 8.33 0.44
N GLN A 146 -2.32 7.82 0.12
CA GLN A 146 -1.05 8.37 0.55
C GLN A 146 -0.52 9.33 -0.52
N TYR A 147 -0.19 10.58 -0.15
CA TYR A 147 0.12 11.65 -1.09
C TYR A 147 1.61 11.73 -1.45
N TYR A 148 2.04 10.82 -2.32
CA TYR A 148 3.32 10.88 -3.04
C TYR A 148 3.13 10.46 -4.51
N GLY A 149 4.10 10.77 -5.38
CA GLY A 149 4.03 10.39 -6.79
C GLY A 149 2.77 10.90 -7.49
N TRP A 150 2.01 10.01 -8.11
CA TRP A 150 0.78 10.36 -8.85
C TRP A 150 -0.36 10.79 -7.93
N ALA A 151 -0.45 10.24 -6.73
CA ALA A 151 -1.45 10.64 -5.76
C ALA A 151 -1.23 12.09 -5.29
N LEU A 152 0.03 12.52 -5.12
CA LEU A 152 0.35 13.90 -4.78
C LEU A 152 -0.08 14.89 -5.88
N LYS A 153 0.09 14.52 -7.17
CA LYS A 153 -0.39 15.33 -8.29
C LYS A 153 -1.91 15.46 -8.34
N ASN A 154 -2.61 14.46 -7.86
CA ASN A 154 -4.08 14.42 -7.78
C ASN A 154 -4.62 14.78 -6.39
N ARG A 155 -3.79 15.32 -5.48
CA ARG A 155 -4.18 15.53 -4.08
C ARG A 155 -5.50 16.29 -3.96
N ALA A 156 -5.67 17.39 -4.67
CA ALA A 156 -6.90 18.18 -4.65
C ALA A 156 -8.14 17.41 -5.12
N ALA A 157 -7.96 16.39 -5.96
CA ALA A 157 -9.05 15.51 -6.39
C ALA A 157 -9.35 14.39 -5.38
N PHE A 158 -8.40 14.06 -4.50
CA PHE A 158 -8.48 12.90 -3.60
C PHE A 158 -8.69 13.26 -2.13
N ILE A 159 -8.25 14.43 -1.68
CA ILE A 159 -8.27 14.74 -0.25
C ILE A 159 -9.71 14.91 0.26
N PRO A 160 -10.16 14.13 1.27
CA PRO A 160 -11.49 14.28 1.83
C PRO A 160 -11.59 15.54 2.67
N THR A 161 -12.82 16.00 2.94
CA THR A 161 -13.06 17.01 3.95
C THR A 161 -12.90 16.41 5.36
N PRO A 162 -12.61 17.23 6.39
CA PRO A 162 -12.64 16.76 7.77
C PRO A 162 -13.98 16.10 8.15
N ASP A 163 -15.11 16.67 7.74
CA ASP A 163 -16.45 16.12 8.04
C ASP A 163 -16.67 14.74 7.39
N GLN A 164 -16.20 14.55 6.14
CA GLN A 164 -16.23 13.24 5.48
C GLN A 164 -15.38 12.22 6.25
N LEU A 165 -14.22 12.64 6.76
CA LEU A 165 -13.32 11.75 7.48
C LEU A 165 -13.90 11.37 8.86
N ASP A 166 -14.49 12.33 9.58
CA ASP A 166 -15.12 12.07 10.88
C ASP A 166 -16.29 11.09 10.72
N HIS A 167 -17.15 11.32 9.73
CA HIS A 167 -18.26 10.42 9.42
C HIS A 167 -17.78 9.01 9.01
N ALA A 168 -16.75 8.93 8.16
CA ALA A 168 -16.14 7.66 7.77
C ALA A 168 -15.56 6.91 8.97
N THR A 169 -14.95 7.62 9.92
CA THR A 169 -14.39 7.04 11.13
C THR A 169 -15.50 6.47 12.02
N GLU A 170 -16.62 7.17 12.18
CA GLU A 170 -17.79 6.68 12.93
C GLU A 170 -18.35 5.39 12.32
N ILE A 171 -18.51 5.35 10.99
CA ILE A 171 -18.97 4.14 10.28
C ILE A 171 -18.03 2.96 10.55
N VAL A 172 -16.72 3.17 10.39
CA VAL A 172 -15.73 2.11 10.55
C VAL A 172 -15.67 1.60 11.98
N GLU A 173 -15.63 2.49 12.98
CA GLU A 173 -15.57 2.07 14.38
C GLU A 173 -16.84 1.32 14.81
N LYS A 174 -18.02 1.75 14.35
CA LYS A 174 -19.26 1.01 14.55
C LYS A 174 -19.21 -0.38 13.90
N ALA A 175 -18.79 -0.46 12.65
CA ALA A 175 -18.70 -1.72 11.92
C ALA A 175 -17.69 -2.70 12.57
N ARG A 176 -16.58 -2.20 13.11
CA ARG A 176 -15.61 -3.04 13.86
C ARG A 176 -16.22 -3.71 15.09
N VAL A 177 -17.16 -3.03 15.75
CA VAL A 177 -17.87 -3.61 16.90
C VAL A 177 -18.92 -4.62 16.43
N ASP A 178 -19.75 -4.23 15.47
CA ASP A 178 -20.90 -5.00 15.01
C ASP A 178 -20.49 -6.28 14.25
N LEU A 179 -19.36 -6.24 13.56
CA LEU A 179 -18.84 -7.32 12.72
C LEU A 179 -17.67 -8.08 13.34
N LYS A 180 -17.42 -7.88 14.63
CA LYS A 180 -16.35 -8.60 15.34
C LYS A 180 -16.50 -10.11 15.21
N GLY A 181 -15.44 -10.75 14.70
CA GLY A 181 -15.42 -12.20 14.45
C GLY A 181 -16.08 -12.65 13.14
N LYS A 182 -16.62 -11.71 12.34
CA LYS A 182 -17.16 -11.99 11.00
C LYS A 182 -16.32 -11.38 9.89
N LEU A 183 -15.88 -10.12 10.07
CA LEU A 183 -15.07 -9.39 9.11
C LEU A 183 -13.98 -8.62 9.85
N VAL A 184 -12.73 -8.76 9.42
CA VAL A 184 -11.64 -7.92 9.91
C VAL A 184 -11.62 -6.62 9.11
N ILE A 185 -11.66 -5.48 9.81
CA ILE A 185 -11.65 -4.17 9.16
C ILE A 185 -10.37 -3.42 9.52
N ASP A 186 -9.48 -3.28 8.56
CA ASP A 186 -8.32 -2.42 8.66
C ASP A 186 -8.67 -1.02 8.17
N TYR A 187 -8.37 -0.01 8.96
CA TYR A 187 -8.66 1.38 8.63
C TYR A 187 -7.42 2.24 8.76
N VAL A 188 -7.06 2.86 7.66
CA VAL A 188 -5.88 3.72 7.56
C VAL A 188 -6.31 5.15 7.32
N ILE A 189 -6.14 6.02 8.35
CA ILE A 189 -6.50 7.44 8.30
C ILE A 189 -5.53 8.22 7.40
N PRO A 190 -5.98 9.29 6.70
CA PRO A 190 -5.11 10.17 5.93
C PRO A 190 -4.10 10.87 6.83
N ASP A 191 -2.83 10.90 6.42
CA ASP A 191 -1.76 11.48 7.22
C ASP A 191 -1.92 12.98 7.45
N TYR A 192 -2.56 13.71 6.52
CA TYR A 192 -2.77 15.17 6.61
C TYR A 192 -3.69 15.58 7.77
N TYR A 193 -4.53 14.67 8.26
CA TYR A 193 -5.46 14.92 9.38
C TYR A 193 -5.08 14.12 10.63
N ALA A 194 -3.98 13.38 10.59
CA ALA A 194 -3.52 12.60 11.73
C ALA A 194 -2.87 13.49 12.79
N LYS A 195 -3.03 13.15 14.06
CA LYS A 195 -2.33 13.78 15.19
C LYS A 195 -0.94 13.20 15.39
N HIS A 196 -0.76 11.95 15.05
CA HIS A 196 0.48 11.21 15.16
C HIS A 196 0.76 10.48 13.84
N PRO A 197 2.00 10.44 13.40
CA PRO A 197 2.35 9.75 12.17
C PRO A 197 2.24 8.24 12.35
N LYS A 198 2.03 7.53 11.24
CA LYS A 198 2.11 6.07 11.20
C LYS A 198 3.56 5.62 11.30
N ASN A 199 3.78 4.48 11.93
CA ASN A 199 5.08 3.83 11.93
C ASN A 199 5.39 3.30 10.51
N CYS A 200 6.31 3.93 9.81
CA CYS A 200 6.72 3.54 8.46
C CYS A 200 7.12 2.05 8.39
N MET A 201 6.24 1.19 7.90
CA MET A 201 6.45 -0.28 7.78
C MET A 201 6.98 -0.95 9.08
N GLY A 202 6.56 -0.46 10.25
CA GLY A 202 7.08 -0.93 11.55
C GLY A 202 8.47 -0.44 11.90
N GLY A 203 8.90 0.64 11.30
CA GLY A 203 10.22 1.26 11.35
C GLY A 203 11.03 1.01 10.08
N TRP A 204 11.68 2.05 9.57
CA TRP A 204 12.48 2.00 8.35
C TRP A 204 13.56 0.90 8.40
N GLY A 205 13.58 0.03 7.38
CA GLY A 205 14.56 -1.06 7.26
C GLY A 205 14.53 -2.12 8.38
N ARG A 206 13.40 -2.30 9.10
CA ARG A 206 13.31 -3.19 10.28
C ARG A 206 12.51 -4.47 10.04
N ARG A 207 11.39 -4.41 9.35
CA ARG A 207 10.45 -5.54 9.24
C ARG A 207 10.00 -5.85 7.81
N PHE A 208 10.38 -4.99 6.88
CA PHE A 208 9.88 -5.04 5.52
C PHE A 208 11.00 -4.70 4.54
N LEU A 209 10.99 -5.37 3.40
CA LEU A 209 11.70 -4.94 2.21
C LEU A 209 10.81 -5.08 0.99
N ASN A 210 11.06 -4.28 -0.01
CA ASN A 210 10.43 -4.36 -1.32
C ASN A 210 11.50 -4.53 -2.38
N MET A 211 11.22 -5.32 -3.40
CA MET A 211 12.09 -5.43 -4.55
C MET A 211 11.34 -4.96 -5.80
N ASN A 212 11.92 -4.03 -6.53
CA ASN A 212 11.34 -3.56 -7.77
C ASN A 212 11.69 -4.50 -8.94
N PRO A 213 11.03 -4.36 -10.12
CA PRO A 213 11.28 -5.22 -11.28
C PRO A 213 12.69 -5.12 -11.86
N LYS A 214 13.48 -4.11 -11.46
CA LYS A 214 14.89 -3.97 -11.88
C LYS A 214 15.84 -4.76 -10.98
N GLY A 215 15.36 -5.25 -9.83
CA GLY A 215 16.16 -5.97 -8.83
C GLY A 215 16.72 -5.06 -7.74
N ASP A 216 16.35 -3.79 -7.69
CA ASP A 216 16.73 -2.90 -6.59
C ASP A 216 15.91 -3.23 -5.35
N VAL A 217 16.55 -3.29 -4.20
CA VAL A 217 15.94 -3.60 -2.92
C VAL A 217 15.71 -2.31 -2.12
N LEU A 218 14.48 -2.10 -1.72
CA LEU A 218 14.02 -0.89 -1.07
C LEU A 218 13.49 -1.18 0.34
N PRO A 219 13.74 -0.31 1.33
CA PRO A 219 13.16 -0.44 2.68
C PRO A 219 11.67 -0.10 2.76
N CYS A 220 11.11 0.52 1.71
CA CYS A 220 9.70 0.85 1.54
C CYS A 220 9.38 0.96 0.05
N HIS A 221 8.18 0.58 -0.37
CA HIS A 221 7.75 0.67 -1.78
C HIS A 221 7.76 2.11 -2.35
N ALA A 222 7.70 3.13 -1.48
CA ALA A 222 7.76 4.53 -1.87
C ALA A 222 9.18 5.15 -1.75
N ALA A 223 10.19 4.40 -1.31
CA ALA A 223 11.53 4.94 -1.03
C ALA A 223 12.22 5.55 -2.25
N GLU A 224 11.88 5.13 -3.48
CA GLU A 224 12.37 5.73 -4.73
C GLU A 224 11.96 7.22 -4.88
N THR A 225 11.01 7.71 -4.09
CA THR A 225 10.63 9.14 -4.08
C THR A 225 11.61 10.03 -3.31
N ILE A 226 12.58 9.44 -2.61
CA ILE A 226 13.65 10.15 -1.90
C ILE A 226 14.88 10.23 -2.81
N PRO A 227 15.18 11.40 -3.43
CA PRO A 227 16.13 11.48 -4.55
C PRO A 227 17.58 11.17 -4.19
N HIS A 228 17.98 11.35 -2.94
CA HIS A 228 19.37 11.13 -2.52
C HIS A 228 19.67 9.67 -2.17
N LEU A 229 18.64 8.79 -2.08
CA LEU A 229 18.87 7.38 -1.80
C LEU A 229 19.33 6.63 -3.06
N LYS A 230 20.32 5.77 -2.86
CA LYS A 230 20.76 4.80 -3.85
C LYS A 230 20.45 3.41 -3.34
N PHE A 231 19.82 2.59 -4.16
CA PHE A 231 19.41 1.25 -3.79
C PHE A 231 20.35 0.22 -4.36
N ASP A 232 20.75 -0.73 -3.52
CA ASP A 232 21.58 -1.86 -3.95
C ASP A 232 20.72 -2.88 -4.69
N ASN A 233 21.35 -3.56 -5.68
CA ASN A 233 20.68 -4.51 -6.57
C ASN A 233 21.05 -5.95 -6.21
N VAL A 234 20.06 -6.85 -6.21
CA VAL A 234 20.25 -8.28 -5.88
C VAL A 234 21.12 -9.04 -6.86
N ARG A 235 21.40 -8.50 -8.06
CA ARG A 235 22.34 -9.07 -9.02
C ARG A 235 23.78 -8.80 -8.65
N GLU A 236 24.02 -7.80 -7.82
CA GLU A 236 25.36 -7.35 -7.43
C GLU A 236 25.71 -7.79 -6.00
N LYS A 237 24.74 -7.82 -5.12
CA LYS A 237 24.90 -8.11 -3.70
C LYS A 237 23.82 -9.04 -3.20
N SER A 238 24.16 -9.92 -2.24
CA SER A 238 23.15 -10.78 -1.62
C SER A 238 22.11 -9.99 -0.84
N LEU A 239 20.90 -10.52 -0.74
CA LEU A 239 19.81 -9.89 0.01
C LEU A 239 20.18 -9.70 1.49
N LYS A 240 20.93 -10.65 2.08
CA LYS A 240 21.48 -10.52 3.44
C LYS A 240 22.41 -9.34 3.56
N TRP A 241 23.37 -9.20 2.62
CA TRP A 241 24.28 -8.07 2.65
C TRP A 241 23.53 -6.73 2.54
N ILE A 242 22.55 -6.66 1.62
CA ILE A 242 21.74 -5.45 1.41
C ILE A 242 20.96 -5.11 2.69
N TRP A 243 20.31 -6.09 3.31
CA TRP A 243 19.56 -5.90 4.55
C TRP A 243 20.42 -5.37 5.70
N GLU A 244 21.64 -5.89 5.83
CA GLU A 244 22.53 -5.56 6.94
C GLU A 244 23.37 -4.29 6.69
N ASN A 245 23.80 -4.04 5.45
CA ASN A 245 24.87 -3.08 5.16
C ASN A 245 24.48 -1.94 4.23
N SER A 246 23.36 -2.04 3.47
CA SER A 246 22.96 -0.99 2.54
C SER A 246 22.70 0.32 3.27
N GLU A 247 23.26 1.43 2.75
CA GLU A 247 23.04 2.76 3.26
C GLU A 247 21.55 3.12 3.22
N ALA A 248 20.83 2.75 2.15
CA ALA A 248 19.41 3.00 2.00
C ALA A 248 18.57 2.37 3.12
N PHE A 249 18.99 1.22 3.65
CA PHE A 249 18.32 0.58 4.79
C PHE A 249 18.73 1.17 6.13
N ASN A 250 19.99 1.58 6.27
CA ASN A 250 20.57 1.98 7.55
C ASN A 250 20.38 3.46 7.90
N ILE A 251 20.23 4.32 6.89
CA ILE A 251 20.18 5.79 7.08
C ILE A 251 19.08 6.27 8.03
N TYR A 252 17.94 5.57 8.07
CA TYR A 252 16.79 5.88 8.95
C TYR A 252 16.41 4.69 9.86
N ARG A 253 17.29 3.70 10.00
CA ARG A 253 17.06 2.56 10.88
C ARG A 253 17.28 2.94 12.35
N GLY A 254 16.38 2.51 13.22
CA GLY A 254 16.46 2.85 14.65
C GLY A 254 16.04 4.29 14.95
N THR A 255 16.59 4.87 16.00
CA THR A 255 16.20 6.20 16.53
C THR A 255 17.34 7.21 16.58
N ASP A 256 18.60 6.78 16.40
CA ASP A 256 19.79 7.63 16.57
C ASP A 256 19.92 8.73 15.52
N TRP A 257 19.32 8.52 14.33
CA TRP A 257 19.30 9.48 13.25
C TRP A 257 18.34 10.65 13.47
N MET A 258 17.40 10.52 14.42
CA MET A 258 16.28 11.45 14.60
C MET A 258 16.74 12.82 15.13
N PRO A 259 16.31 13.93 14.49
CA PRO A 259 16.48 15.26 15.06
C PRO A 259 15.38 15.53 16.13
N ASP A 260 15.53 16.63 16.86
CA ASP A 260 14.44 17.16 17.69
C ASP A 260 13.26 17.62 16.81
N PRO A 261 12.01 17.45 17.26
CA PRO A 261 11.59 16.92 18.57
C PRO A 261 11.53 15.40 18.67
N CYS A 262 11.73 14.65 17.57
CA CYS A 262 11.61 13.18 17.57
C CYS A 262 12.63 12.50 18.49
N LYS A 263 13.86 13.03 18.59
CA LYS A 263 14.95 12.47 19.41
C LYS A 263 14.56 12.30 20.87
N THR A 264 13.85 13.26 21.43
CA THR A 264 13.45 13.29 22.85
C THR A 264 11.99 12.87 23.07
N CYS A 265 11.26 12.51 22.02
CA CYS A 265 9.84 12.15 22.07
C CYS A 265 9.62 10.76 22.67
N ASP A 266 8.66 10.63 23.58
CA ASP A 266 8.27 9.36 24.19
C ASP A 266 7.70 8.36 23.17
N ARG A 267 7.25 8.84 21.99
CA ARG A 267 6.71 8.02 20.91
C ARG A 267 7.74 7.55 19.90
N LYS A 268 9.02 7.92 20.02
CA LYS A 268 10.05 7.62 19.00
C LYS A 268 10.19 6.14 18.63
N GLU A 269 9.88 5.24 19.57
CA GLU A 269 9.90 3.78 19.32
C GLU A 269 8.53 3.19 18.97
N ILE A 270 7.47 4.04 18.95
CA ILE A 270 6.12 3.68 18.52
C ILE A 270 5.95 4.00 17.04
N ASP A 271 6.21 5.24 16.65
CA ASP A 271 6.01 5.73 15.28
C ASP A 271 7.28 5.81 14.43
N TRP A 272 8.46 5.60 15.04
CA TRP A 272 9.78 5.57 14.37
C TRP A 272 10.05 6.82 13.52
N GLY A 273 9.55 7.96 13.97
CA GLY A 273 9.67 9.25 13.29
C GLY A 273 8.73 9.42 12.09
N GLY A 274 7.79 8.49 11.87
CA GLY A 274 6.80 8.57 10.81
C GLY A 274 7.30 8.21 9.41
N CYS A 275 6.61 8.67 8.37
CA CYS A 275 6.89 8.35 6.97
C CYS A 275 7.98 9.24 6.38
N ARG A 276 9.15 8.68 6.07
CA ARG A 276 10.28 9.42 5.48
C ARG A 276 9.99 9.95 4.07
N CYS A 277 9.21 9.18 3.29
CA CYS A 277 8.80 9.58 1.94
C CYS A 277 7.87 10.81 2.00
N GLN A 278 6.97 10.87 2.97
CA GLN A 278 6.09 12.02 3.20
C GLN A 278 6.87 13.23 3.74
N ALA A 279 7.77 13.02 4.70
CA ALA A 279 8.64 14.07 5.18
C ALA A 279 9.42 14.69 4.00
N MET A 280 10.03 13.87 3.14
CA MET A 280 10.70 14.36 1.92
C MET A 280 9.76 15.14 1.00
N ALA A 281 8.58 14.59 0.71
CA ALA A 281 7.65 15.19 -0.24
C ALA A 281 7.09 16.56 0.20
N LEU A 282 6.92 16.76 1.51
CA LEU A 282 6.27 17.94 2.07
C LEU A 282 7.26 18.96 2.65
N THR A 283 8.46 18.53 3.03
CA THR A 283 9.45 19.40 3.70
C THR A 283 10.74 19.57 2.91
N GLY A 284 10.93 18.77 1.84
CA GLY A 284 12.17 18.74 1.07
C GLY A 284 13.32 17.97 1.73
N ASP A 285 13.15 17.44 2.96
CA ASP A 285 14.14 16.63 3.65
C ASP A 285 13.49 15.46 4.39
N ALA A 286 13.93 14.24 4.06
CA ALA A 286 13.43 13.01 4.68
C ALA A 286 13.84 12.87 6.18
N LYS A 287 14.77 13.66 6.69
CA LYS A 287 15.15 13.70 8.12
C LYS A 287 14.19 14.52 8.97
N ASN A 288 13.47 15.45 8.37
CA ASN A 288 12.57 16.32 9.11
C ASN A 288 11.47 15.53 9.84
N THR A 289 10.92 16.13 10.90
CA THR A 289 9.74 15.58 11.58
C THR A 289 8.62 15.42 10.55
N ASP A 290 8.01 14.23 10.53
CA ASP A 290 6.88 13.96 9.65
C ASP A 290 5.77 15.00 9.90
N PRO A 291 5.28 15.71 8.88
CA PRO A 291 4.21 16.70 9.02
C PRO A 291 2.88 16.17 9.57
N ALA A 292 2.64 14.86 9.49
CA ALA A 292 1.51 14.22 10.17
C ALA A 292 1.60 14.30 11.71
N CYS A 293 2.82 14.55 12.26
CA CYS A 293 3.02 14.70 13.69
C CYS A 293 2.63 16.11 14.15
N SER A 294 1.81 16.19 15.20
CA SER A 294 1.44 17.48 15.82
C SER A 294 2.62 18.29 16.40
N LEU A 295 3.78 17.65 16.57
CA LEU A 295 5.03 18.32 16.98
C LEU A 295 5.82 18.88 15.78
N SER A 296 5.41 18.61 14.53
CA SER A 296 6.06 19.18 13.36
C SER A 296 5.72 20.66 13.22
N PRO A 297 6.70 21.52 12.91
CA PRO A 297 6.43 22.95 12.64
C PRO A 297 5.45 23.17 11.50
N LEU A 298 5.36 22.22 10.53
CA LEU A 298 4.50 22.32 9.36
C LEU A 298 3.12 21.66 9.55
N HIS A 299 2.86 21.04 10.71
CA HIS A 299 1.64 20.28 10.94
C HIS A 299 0.37 21.10 10.67
N GLN A 300 0.26 22.28 11.28
CA GLN A 300 -0.91 23.12 11.16
C GLN A 300 -1.07 23.70 9.75
N GLU A 301 0.02 24.03 9.09
CA GLU A 301 0.01 24.52 7.71
C GLU A 301 -0.54 23.47 6.76
N ILE A 302 -0.05 22.22 6.87
CA ILE A 302 -0.48 21.11 6.03
C ILE A 302 -1.94 20.74 6.30
N PHE A 303 -2.35 20.71 7.56
CA PHE A 303 -3.75 20.50 7.92
C PHE A 303 -4.66 21.56 7.28
N SER A 304 -4.32 22.84 7.43
CA SER A 304 -5.11 23.94 6.88
C SER A 304 -5.15 23.91 5.36
N MET A 305 -4.02 23.66 4.71
CA MET A 305 -3.94 23.50 3.26
C MET A 305 -4.85 22.37 2.76
N ALA A 306 -4.81 21.21 3.42
CA ALA A 306 -5.63 20.06 3.08
C ALA A 306 -7.13 20.37 3.22
N ALA A 307 -7.53 20.97 4.33
CA ALA A 307 -8.91 21.37 4.59
C ALA A 307 -9.41 22.42 3.56
N ASP A 308 -8.56 23.36 3.16
CA ASP A 308 -8.92 24.38 2.17
C ASP A 308 -8.98 23.82 0.74
N GLU A 309 -8.11 22.90 0.37
CA GLU A 309 -8.22 22.17 -0.90
C GLU A 309 -9.51 21.33 -0.96
N ALA A 310 -9.84 20.65 0.12
CA ALA A 310 -11.02 19.80 0.20
C ALA A 310 -12.35 20.57 0.09
N LYS A 311 -12.40 21.86 0.42
CA LYS A 311 -13.60 22.71 0.28
C LYS A 311 -13.90 23.06 -1.18
N ARG A 312 -12.91 23.00 -2.08
CA ARG A 312 -13.09 23.33 -3.50
C ARG A 312 -13.68 22.14 -4.25
N PRO A 313 -14.41 22.35 -5.36
CA PRO A 313 -14.79 21.26 -6.24
C PRO A 313 -13.57 20.44 -6.66
N PRO A 314 -13.66 19.08 -6.69
CA PRO A 314 -12.53 18.26 -7.09
C PRO A 314 -12.21 18.52 -8.57
N PRO A 315 -10.92 18.75 -8.91
CA PRO A 315 -10.51 18.81 -10.31
C PRO A 315 -10.61 17.42 -10.96
N GLU A 316 -10.58 17.40 -12.29
CA GLU A 316 -10.46 16.16 -13.05
C GLU A 316 -9.19 15.38 -12.70
N PHE A 317 -9.25 14.03 -12.79
CA PHE A 317 -8.10 13.18 -12.54
C PHE A 317 -7.02 13.34 -13.61
N ILE A 318 -5.78 13.43 -13.17
CA ILE A 318 -4.60 13.32 -14.02
C ILE A 318 -4.22 11.85 -14.10
N TYR A 319 -4.62 11.16 -15.17
CA TYR A 319 -4.29 9.76 -15.37
C TYR A 319 -2.84 9.56 -15.82
N ARG A 320 -2.24 8.46 -15.36
CA ARG A 320 -0.93 8.04 -15.84
C ARG A 320 -1.04 7.62 -17.30
N ARG A 321 -0.29 8.31 -18.18
CA ARG A 321 -0.18 7.91 -19.59
C ARG A 321 1.01 6.98 -19.77
N TYR A 322 0.83 5.90 -20.51
CA TYR A 322 1.92 4.98 -20.86
C TYR A 322 3.01 5.77 -21.62
N GLY A 323 4.29 5.54 -21.28
CA GLY A 323 5.45 6.16 -21.93
C GLY A 323 5.87 7.55 -21.41
N VAL A 324 5.13 8.18 -20.52
CA VAL A 324 5.55 9.43 -19.88
C VAL A 324 6.39 9.10 -18.65
N ARG A 325 7.72 9.32 -18.73
CA ARG A 325 8.60 9.27 -17.56
C ARG A 325 8.27 10.45 -16.64
N PHE A 326 8.22 10.17 -15.36
CA PHE A 326 8.11 11.18 -14.33
C PHE A 326 9.45 11.95 -14.27
N ASN A 327 9.45 13.21 -14.67
CA ASN A 327 10.44 14.14 -14.18
C ASN A 327 9.86 14.72 -12.88
N SER A 328 10.48 14.39 -11.74
CA SER A 328 10.15 15.07 -10.48
C SER A 328 10.23 16.57 -10.72
N PRO A 329 9.27 17.37 -10.22
CA PRO A 329 9.46 18.81 -10.24
C PRO A 329 10.69 19.13 -9.41
N THR A 330 11.60 19.90 -10.02
CA THR A 330 12.71 20.58 -9.35
C THR A 330 12.18 21.55 -8.32
#